data_72a27b002f176a014b63dbca6a22bf02
#
_entry.id   72a27b002f176a014b63dbca6a22bf02
#
_cell.length_a   1.000
_cell.length_b   1.000
_cell.length_c   1.000
_cell.angle_alpha   90.00
_cell.angle_beta   90.00
_cell.angle_gamma   90.00
#
_symmetry.space_group_name_H-M   'P 1'
#
loop_
_entity.id
_entity.type
_entity.pdbx_description
1 polymer ?
#
loop_
_entity_poly.entity_id
_entity_poly.type
_entity_poly.pdbx_seq_one_letter_code
_entity_poly.pdbx_strand_id
1 'polypeptide(L)'
;MEAQSSGLRWGTEQRLEFIEFRCFWEGGIRRGDITDTFGVSVPQASNDLSLYQKMEPENLRYDTREKRYVPTSSFKPRFLNPSANRYLAQLKSLADDVIGLEETWISHAPPADSLPIPFRSIKPSVLKAMVGLIRGRQSAEIYYQSMSSNRTNSIWRRITPHAFGSDGLRWHVRAFCHLDEAYKDFILSRCEDIRNEGPAGGLDIDDKDWNSFFEVILCPNPALSESQRRTVALDYAMTDGKVRMAIRYAMLYYFQKRLRLDVNSAADRPAEKPVVVENWEEFKSALPRVGT
;
A
#
# COMPACT_ATOMS: atom_id res chain seq x y z
N MET A 1 20.08 -1.45 -5.23
CA MET A 1 20.96 -0.27 -5.09
C MET A 1 21.24 -0.13 -3.60
N GLU A 2 22.45 -0.41 -3.16
CA GLU A 2 22.89 -0.25 -1.79
C GLU A 2 22.87 1.24 -1.44
N ALA A 3 22.17 1.61 -0.38
CA ALA A 3 22.24 2.95 0.19
C ALA A 3 23.65 3.18 0.68
N GLN A 4 24.39 4.07 0.03
CA GLN A 4 25.69 4.53 0.54
C GLN A 4 25.45 5.18 1.90
N SER A 5 25.98 4.58 2.95
CA SER A 5 25.96 5.14 4.30
C SER A 5 26.62 6.51 4.27
N SER A 6 25.86 7.57 4.51
CA SER A 6 26.31 8.97 4.47
C SER A 6 27.28 9.33 5.60
N GLY A 7 27.53 8.42 6.55
CA GLY A 7 28.29 8.68 7.77
C GLY A 7 27.62 9.67 8.73
N LEU A 8 26.43 10.16 8.40
CA LEU A 8 25.66 11.07 9.23
C LEU A 8 24.87 10.28 10.30
N ARG A 9 24.55 10.96 11.42
CA ARG A 9 23.59 10.41 12.39
C ARG A 9 22.20 10.36 11.77
N TRP A 10 21.45 9.29 12.00
CA TRP A 10 20.10 9.06 11.46
C TRP A 10 19.18 10.28 11.55
N GLY A 11 19.11 10.93 12.72
CA GLY A 11 18.27 12.12 12.90
C GLY A 11 18.71 13.34 12.06
N THR A 12 20.00 13.47 11.74
CA THR A 12 20.48 14.51 10.82
C THR A 12 20.07 14.19 9.39
N GLU A 13 20.24 12.95 8.96
CA GLU A 13 19.87 12.50 7.61
C GLU A 13 18.38 12.70 7.34
N GLN A 14 17.51 12.37 8.31
CA GLN A 14 16.06 12.63 8.23
C GLN A 14 15.74 14.12 8.05
N ARG A 15 16.45 15.01 8.72
CA ARG A 15 16.22 16.46 8.55
C ARG A 15 16.76 16.98 7.21
N LEU A 16 17.83 16.39 6.68
CA LEU A 16 18.31 16.73 5.33
C LEU A 16 17.35 16.20 4.25
N GLU A 17 16.79 15.01 4.43
CA GLU A 17 15.74 14.46 3.56
C GLU A 17 14.47 15.34 3.60
N PHE A 18 14.09 15.84 4.78
CA PHE A 18 12.96 16.77 4.94
C PHE A 18 13.21 18.10 4.22
N ILE A 19 14.43 18.66 4.28
CA ILE A 19 14.80 19.87 3.54
C ILE A 19 14.55 19.65 2.04
N GLU A 20 15.00 18.51 1.51
CA GLU A 20 14.79 18.18 0.10
C GLU A 20 13.32 17.93 -0.23
N PHE A 21 12.56 17.26 0.67
CA PHE A 21 11.13 17.06 0.49
C PHE A 21 10.38 18.38 0.32
N ARG A 22 10.63 19.36 1.21
CA ARG A 22 10.01 20.67 1.18
C ARG A 22 10.41 21.47 -0.07
N CYS A 23 11.67 21.38 -0.46
CA CYS A 23 12.16 22.05 -1.66
C CYS A 23 11.59 21.43 -2.93
N PHE A 24 11.52 20.10 -3.00
CA PHE A 24 11.03 19.38 -4.18
C PHE A 24 9.53 19.54 -4.40
N TRP A 25 8.73 19.34 -3.34
CA TRP A 25 7.27 19.30 -3.46
C TRP A 25 6.60 20.66 -3.21
N GLU A 26 7.21 21.51 -2.37
CA GLU A 26 6.57 22.76 -1.90
C GLU A 26 7.38 24.02 -2.28
N GLY A 27 8.47 23.85 -3.03
CA GLY A 27 9.24 24.94 -3.60
C GLY A 27 10.08 25.73 -2.59
N GLY A 28 10.29 25.23 -1.38
CA GLY A 28 11.20 25.85 -0.42
C GLY A 28 10.94 25.49 1.03
N ILE A 29 11.86 25.91 1.91
CA ILE A 29 11.84 25.58 3.33
C ILE A 29 12.26 26.78 4.18
N ARG A 30 11.62 26.96 5.33
CA ARG A 30 12.02 27.89 6.39
C ARG A 30 12.70 27.14 7.51
N ARG A 31 13.51 27.85 8.30
CA ARG A 31 14.11 27.29 9.50
C ARG A 31 13.05 26.81 10.50
N GLY A 32 11.94 27.55 10.62
CA GLY A 32 10.79 27.19 11.45
C GLY A 32 10.22 25.84 11.11
N ASP A 33 10.14 25.49 9.81
CA ASP A 33 9.60 24.20 9.38
C ASP A 33 10.38 23.01 9.97
N ILE A 34 11.71 23.15 10.13
CA ILE A 34 12.56 22.11 10.73
C ILE A 34 12.34 22.08 12.25
N THR A 35 12.29 23.25 12.92
CA THR A 35 12.06 23.29 14.37
C THR A 35 10.71 22.71 14.75
N ASP A 36 9.67 23.04 13.98
CA ASP A 36 8.29 22.61 14.24
C ASP A 36 8.09 21.12 13.98
N THR A 37 8.69 20.59 12.91
CA THR A 37 8.55 19.17 12.54
C THR A 37 9.38 18.25 13.46
N PHE A 38 10.60 18.65 13.83
CA PHE A 38 11.53 17.76 14.56
C PHE A 38 11.73 18.13 16.03
N GLY A 39 11.13 19.20 16.52
CA GLY A 39 11.31 19.64 17.91
C GLY A 39 12.75 20.06 18.23
N VAL A 40 13.55 20.41 17.22
CA VAL A 40 14.96 20.82 17.43
C VAL A 40 15.08 22.31 17.67
N SER A 41 16.20 22.74 18.29
CA SER A 41 16.46 24.14 18.54
C SER A 41 16.73 24.93 17.25
N VAL A 42 16.50 26.25 17.29
CA VAL A 42 16.80 27.15 16.15
C VAL A 42 18.27 27.09 15.71
N PRO A 43 19.27 27.02 16.63
CA PRO A 43 20.67 26.80 16.23
C PRO A 43 20.87 25.47 15.51
N GLN A 44 20.22 24.39 15.96
CA GLN A 44 20.33 23.08 15.30
C GLN A 44 19.78 23.14 13.88
N ALA A 45 18.56 23.69 13.69
CA ALA A 45 17.96 23.84 12.37
C ALA A 45 18.83 24.73 11.43
N SER A 46 19.49 25.76 11.98
CA SER A 46 20.44 26.58 11.20
C SER A 46 21.68 25.77 10.78
N ASN A 47 22.19 24.94 11.68
CA ASN A 47 23.33 24.07 11.39
C ASN A 47 22.99 23.05 10.32
N ASP A 48 21.76 22.46 10.35
CA ASP A 48 21.33 21.50 9.36
C ASP A 48 21.21 22.13 7.96
N LEU A 49 20.63 23.33 7.85
CA LEU A 49 20.59 24.11 6.60
C LEU A 49 21.99 24.45 6.08
N SER A 50 22.89 24.88 6.97
CA SER A 50 24.28 25.19 6.61
C SER A 50 25.05 23.94 6.20
N LEU A 51 24.83 22.81 6.87
CA LEU A 51 25.39 21.53 6.52
C LEU A 51 24.90 21.08 5.13
N TYR A 52 23.60 21.19 4.88
CA TYR A 52 23.03 20.87 3.58
C TYR A 52 23.65 21.71 2.46
N GLN A 53 23.71 23.04 2.63
CA GLN A 53 24.34 23.93 1.64
C GLN A 53 25.83 23.66 1.42
N LYS A 54 26.54 23.19 2.46
CA LYS A 54 27.96 22.77 2.32
C LYS A 54 28.10 21.48 1.51
N MET A 55 27.15 20.55 1.67
CA MET A 55 27.17 19.27 0.96
C MET A 55 26.66 19.40 -0.48
N GLU A 56 25.66 20.24 -0.69
CA GLU A 56 25.03 20.48 -1.99
C GLU A 56 24.91 22.01 -2.26
N PRO A 57 26.03 22.67 -2.57
CA PRO A 57 26.12 24.13 -2.60
C PRO A 57 25.27 24.78 -3.70
N GLU A 58 24.95 24.03 -4.76
CA GLU A 58 24.18 24.54 -5.89
C GLU A 58 22.68 24.25 -5.77
N ASN A 59 22.25 23.49 -4.76
CA ASN A 59 20.86 23.07 -4.66
C ASN A 59 19.94 24.18 -4.13
N LEU A 60 20.39 25.00 -3.19
CA LEU A 60 19.53 25.97 -2.51
C LEU A 60 20.11 27.38 -2.55
N ARG A 61 19.25 28.37 -2.73
CA ARG A 61 19.52 29.79 -2.49
C ARG A 61 18.55 30.34 -1.45
N TYR A 62 19.02 31.33 -0.67
CA TYR A 62 18.12 32.05 0.25
C TYR A 62 17.37 33.14 -0.50
N ASP A 63 16.05 33.12 -0.46
CA ASP A 63 15.21 34.17 -0.97
C ASP A 63 14.87 35.17 0.14
N THR A 64 15.39 36.39 0.02
CA THR A 64 15.22 37.45 1.04
C THR A 64 13.82 38.02 1.10
N ARG A 65 13.05 37.93 0.00
CA ARG A 65 11.65 38.42 -0.03
C ARG A 65 10.73 37.44 0.66
N GLU A 66 10.89 36.15 0.36
CA GLU A 66 10.08 35.09 0.96
C GLU A 66 10.60 34.62 2.31
N LYS A 67 11.83 35.05 2.69
CA LYS A 67 12.52 34.66 3.92
C LYS A 67 12.63 33.15 4.09
N ARG A 68 12.90 32.45 3.00
CA ARG A 68 13.06 30.99 2.96
C ARG A 68 14.16 30.53 1.99
N TYR A 69 14.63 29.31 2.17
CA TYR A 69 15.49 28.65 1.19
C TYR A 69 14.63 28.07 0.07
N VAL A 70 14.99 28.34 -1.17
CA VAL A 70 14.27 27.86 -2.36
C VAL A 70 15.22 27.05 -3.24
N PRO A 71 14.72 26.04 -3.96
CA PRO A 71 15.53 25.26 -4.88
C PRO A 71 16.02 26.14 -6.04
N THR A 72 17.23 25.87 -6.51
CA THR A 72 17.78 26.45 -7.75
C THR A 72 17.35 25.63 -8.96
N SER A 73 17.67 26.12 -10.17
CA SER A 73 17.48 25.35 -11.40
C SER A 73 18.35 24.08 -11.48
N SER A 74 19.41 24.02 -10.68
CA SER A 74 20.35 22.88 -10.60
C SER A 74 19.94 21.87 -9.52
N PHE A 75 18.85 22.10 -8.79
CA PHE A 75 18.43 21.27 -7.66
C PHE A 75 18.29 19.80 -8.03
N LYS A 76 19.05 18.96 -7.33
CA LYS A 76 18.97 17.49 -7.45
C LYS A 76 18.95 16.89 -6.05
N PRO A 77 17.85 16.18 -5.65
CA PRO A 77 17.78 15.56 -4.34
C PRO A 77 18.84 14.45 -4.21
N ARG A 78 19.51 14.43 -3.07
CA ARG A 78 20.52 13.43 -2.69
C ARG A 78 20.01 12.50 -1.57
N PHE A 79 19.31 13.06 -0.61
CA PHE A 79 18.79 12.35 0.56
C PHE A 79 17.36 11.86 0.31
N LEU A 80 16.57 12.62 -0.43
CA LEU A 80 15.22 12.26 -0.82
C LEU A 80 15.25 11.40 -2.10
N ASN A 81 14.54 10.27 -2.07
CA ASN A 81 14.15 9.57 -3.31
C ASN A 81 12.69 9.96 -3.65
N PRO A 82 12.47 10.95 -4.54
CA PRO A 82 11.13 11.44 -4.83
C PRO A 82 10.26 10.34 -5.45
N SER A 83 9.07 10.17 -4.88
CA SER A 83 8.09 9.19 -5.38
C SER A 83 6.70 9.82 -5.43
N ALA A 84 6.18 10.01 -6.65
CA ALA A 84 4.82 10.50 -6.85
C ALA A 84 3.78 9.59 -6.16
N ASN A 85 3.95 8.28 -6.26
CA ASN A 85 3.04 7.33 -5.61
C ASN A 85 3.02 7.48 -4.08
N ARG A 86 4.20 7.70 -3.46
CA ARG A 86 4.31 7.91 -2.02
C ARG A 86 3.65 9.23 -1.59
N TYR A 87 3.85 10.31 -2.36
CA TYR A 87 3.21 11.61 -2.12
C TYR A 87 1.68 11.50 -2.24
N LEU A 88 1.18 10.90 -3.33
CA LEU A 88 -0.25 10.72 -3.57
C LEU A 88 -0.90 9.77 -2.54
N ALA A 89 -0.19 8.78 -2.03
CA ALA A 89 -0.69 7.92 -0.96
C ALA A 89 -0.88 8.69 0.35
N GLN A 90 0.05 9.60 0.71
CA GLN A 90 -0.11 10.48 1.88
C GLN A 90 -1.26 11.47 1.66
N LEU A 91 -1.33 12.09 0.49
CA LEU A 91 -2.41 13.02 0.13
C LEU A 91 -3.78 12.33 0.21
N LYS A 92 -3.89 11.09 -0.28
CA LYS A 92 -5.11 10.29 -0.13
C LYS A 92 -5.43 10.01 1.33
N SER A 93 -4.45 9.66 2.16
CA SER A 93 -4.65 9.39 3.58
C SER A 93 -5.13 10.63 4.35
N LEU A 94 -4.66 11.82 3.95
CA LEU A 94 -5.17 13.11 4.45
C LEU A 94 -6.63 13.35 4.00
N ALA A 95 -6.93 13.12 2.72
CA ALA A 95 -8.28 13.30 2.18
C ALA A 95 -9.30 12.31 2.76
N ASP A 96 -8.84 11.14 3.21
CA ASP A 96 -9.67 10.11 3.87
C ASP A 96 -9.76 10.31 5.40
N ASP A 97 -9.19 11.37 5.97
CA ASP A 97 -9.08 11.62 7.42
C ASP A 97 -8.43 10.45 8.20
N VAL A 98 -7.53 9.69 7.56
CA VAL A 98 -6.79 8.58 8.19
C VAL A 98 -5.60 9.09 8.98
N ILE A 99 -4.96 10.16 8.50
CA ILE A 99 -3.86 10.87 9.15
C ILE A 99 -4.13 12.37 9.18
N GLY A 100 -3.57 13.08 10.19
CA GLY A 100 -3.53 14.53 10.23
C GLY A 100 -2.32 15.12 9.51
N LEU A 101 -2.33 16.44 9.28
CA LEU A 101 -1.19 17.14 8.67
C LEU A 101 0.09 17.01 9.49
N GLU A 102 -0.03 16.90 10.82
CA GLU A 102 1.07 16.70 11.75
C GLU A 102 1.75 15.34 11.64
N GLU A 103 1.10 14.37 10.99
CA GLU A 103 1.62 13.02 10.77
C GLU A 103 2.32 12.86 9.40
N THR A 104 2.46 13.95 8.66
CA THR A 104 3.11 13.98 7.34
C THR A 104 4.07 15.17 7.21
N TRP A 105 4.93 15.11 6.21
CA TRP A 105 5.81 16.24 5.86
C TRP A 105 5.15 17.26 4.92
N ILE A 106 3.95 16.97 4.45
CA ILE A 106 3.16 17.90 3.63
C ILE A 106 2.65 19.01 4.56
N SER A 107 3.03 20.26 4.29
CA SER A 107 2.55 21.40 5.08
C SER A 107 1.33 22.08 4.47
N HIS A 108 1.26 22.08 3.17
CA HIS A 108 0.18 22.67 2.40
C HIS A 108 -0.34 21.65 1.40
N ALA A 109 -1.25 20.77 1.86
CA ALA A 109 -1.89 19.81 0.99
C ALA A 109 -2.71 20.55 -0.09
N PRO A 110 -2.50 20.24 -1.38
CA PRO A 110 -3.40 20.74 -2.42
C PRO A 110 -4.81 20.18 -2.19
N PRO A 111 -5.86 20.84 -2.68
CA PRO A 111 -7.21 20.29 -2.64
C PRO A 111 -7.22 18.89 -3.26
N ALA A 112 -7.70 17.92 -2.48
CA ALA A 112 -7.77 16.53 -2.90
C ALA A 112 -9.04 15.90 -2.31
N ASP A 113 -9.61 14.99 -3.05
CA ASP A 113 -10.75 14.17 -2.62
C ASP A 113 -10.54 12.74 -3.08
N SER A 114 -11.11 11.79 -2.39
CA SER A 114 -11.07 10.39 -2.76
C SER A 114 -12.49 9.82 -2.82
N LEU A 115 -12.70 8.83 -3.70
CA LEU A 115 -14.00 8.15 -3.76
C LEU A 115 -14.30 7.55 -2.39
N PRO A 116 -15.39 7.96 -1.70
CA PRO A 116 -15.73 7.43 -0.40
C PRO A 116 -16.08 5.94 -0.52
N ILE A 117 -15.32 5.11 0.18
CA ILE A 117 -15.60 3.68 0.31
C ILE A 117 -16.34 3.47 1.64
N PRO A 118 -17.47 2.75 1.67
CA PRO A 118 -18.18 2.46 2.91
C PRO A 118 -17.22 1.86 3.96
N PHE A 119 -17.08 2.57 5.07
CA PHE A 119 -16.18 2.16 6.15
C PHE A 119 -16.63 0.82 6.74
N ARG A 120 -15.68 -0.08 6.94
CA ARG A 120 -15.90 -1.37 7.60
C ARG A 120 -15.26 -1.34 8.97
N SER A 121 -16.11 -1.23 9.99
CA SER A 121 -15.62 -1.18 11.37
C SER A 121 -14.93 -2.49 11.77
N ILE A 122 -13.71 -2.36 12.29
CA ILE A 122 -12.95 -3.45 12.91
C ILE A 122 -12.71 -3.05 14.36
N LYS A 123 -13.10 -3.89 15.32
CA LYS A 123 -12.83 -3.63 16.73
C LYS A 123 -11.31 -3.64 16.98
N PRO A 124 -10.73 -2.59 17.58
CA PRO A 124 -9.29 -2.57 17.87
C PRO A 124 -8.82 -3.77 18.71
N SER A 125 -9.67 -4.27 19.62
CA SER A 125 -9.37 -5.46 20.43
C SER A 125 -9.22 -6.72 19.57
N VAL A 126 -10.09 -6.89 18.56
CA VAL A 126 -10.02 -8.01 17.60
C VAL A 126 -8.74 -7.94 16.78
N LEU A 127 -8.42 -6.75 16.24
CA LEU A 127 -7.19 -6.56 15.46
C LEU A 127 -5.94 -6.82 16.33
N LYS A 128 -5.90 -6.29 17.55
CA LYS A 128 -4.80 -6.52 18.51
C LYS A 128 -4.61 -8.00 18.79
N ALA A 129 -5.70 -8.73 19.07
CA ALA A 129 -5.66 -10.17 19.31
C ALA A 129 -5.14 -10.93 18.08
N MET A 130 -5.62 -10.61 16.86
CA MET A 130 -5.15 -11.24 15.62
C MET A 130 -3.64 -11.00 15.39
N VAL A 131 -3.14 -9.80 15.64
CA VAL A 131 -1.70 -9.50 15.58
C VAL A 131 -0.92 -10.36 16.58
N GLY A 132 -1.44 -10.52 17.80
CA GLY A 132 -0.84 -11.36 18.83
C GLY A 132 -0.79 -12.83 18.42
N LEU A 133 -1.89 -13.38 17.94
CA LEU A 133 -2.01 -14.77 17.48
C LEU A 133 -1.05 -15.09 16.33
N ILE A 134 -0.94 -14.19 15.34
CA ILE A 134 -0.01 -14.36 14.22
C ILE A 134 1.44 -14.37 14.71
N ARG A 135 1.81 -13.42 15.58
CA ARG A 135 3.17 -13.35 16.14
C ARG A 135 3.50 -14.55 17.01
N GLY A 136 2.53 -15.00 17.83
CA GLY A 136 2.68 -16.13 18.72
C GLY A 136 2.52 -17.49 18.04
N ARG A 137 2.15 -17.54 16.76
CA ARG A 137 1.78 -18.77 16.05
C ARG A 137 0.78 -19.60 16.85
N GLN A 138 -0.31 -18.95 17.24
CA GLN A 138 -1.35 -19.53 18.09
C GLN A 138 -2.69 -19.59 17.34
N SER A 139 -3.57 -20.46 17.79
CA SER A 139 -4.97 -20.52 17.39
C SER A 139 -5.87 -19.80 18.39
N ALA A 140 -7.06 -19.41 17.96
CA ALA A 140 -8.13 -18.98 18.84
C ALA A 140 -9.51 -19.31 18.23
N GLU A 141 -10.54 -19.25 19.04
CA GLU A 141 -11.92 -19.26 18.56
C GLU A 141 -12.35 -17.84 18.23
N ILE A 142 -12.88 -17.65 17.01
CA ILE A 142 -13.50 -16.41 16.56
C ILE A 142 -15.00 -16.58 16.43
N TYR A 143 -15.77 -15.58 16.87
CA TYR A 143 -17.20 -15.50 16.57
C TYR A 143 -17.37 -14.82 15.21
N TYR A 144 -17.78 -15.58 14.19
CA TYR A 144 -17.68 -15.17 12.80
C TYR A 144 -18.96 -15.43 12.01
N GLN A 145 -19.42 -14.40 11.27
CA GLN A 145 -20.48 -14.51 10.28
C GLN A 145 -19.91 -14.81 8.90
N SER A 146 -20.16 -16.01 8.40
CA SER A 146 -19.96 -16.35 7.00
C SER A 146 -21.08 -15.81 6.13
N MET A 147 -20.77 -15.56 4.84
CA MET A 147 -21.81 -15.24 3.84
C MET A 147 -22.10 -16.43 2.90
N SER A 148 -21.57 -17.61 3.22
CA SER A 148 -21.91 -18.82 2.45
C SER A 148 -23.36 -19.27 2.75
N SER A 149 -24.03 -19.80 1.75
CA SER A 149 -25.44 -20.19 1.83
C SER A 149 -25.75 -21.27 2.88
N ASN A 150 -24.74 -22.09 3.21
CA ASN A 150 -24.86 -23.16 4.19
C ASN A 150 -24.54 -22.74 5.63
N ARG A 151 -24.22 -21.44 5.89
CA ARG A 151 -23.86 -20.91 7.21
C ARG A 151 -24.50 -19.54 7.41
N THR A 152 -25.79 -19.57 7.71
CA THR A 152 -26.63 -18.36 7.82
C THR A 152 -26.45 -17.61 9.15
N ASN A 153 -25.92 -18.27 10.18
CA ASN A 153 -25.71 -17.68 11.50
C ASN A 153 -24.23 -17.56 11.86
N SER A 154 -23.91 -16.59 12.73
CA SER A 154 -22.59 -16.50 13.34
C SER A 154 -22.33 -17.72 14.21
N ILE A 155 -21.13 -18.27 14.11
CA ILE A 155 -20.69 -19.41 14.92
C ILE A 155 -19.29 -19.19 15.45
N TRP A 156 -19.00 -19.80 16.61
CA TRP A 156 -17.64 -19.93 17.09
C TRP A 156 -16.90 -20.95 16.24
N ARG A 157 -15.71 -20.58 15.75
CA ARG A 157 -14.82 -21.47 15.02
C ARG A 157 -13.37 -21.20 15.38
N ARG A 158 -12.62 -22.27 15.53
CA ARG A 158 -11.18 -22.17 15.78
C ARG A 158 -10.44 -21.93 14.46
N ILE A 159 -9.55 -20.94 14.49
CA ILE A 159 -8.64 -20.64 13.40
C ILE A 159 -7.21 -20.50 13.91
N THR A 160 -6.23 -20.80 13.07
CA THR A 160 -4.81 -20.47 13.25
C THR A 160 -4.44 -19.41 12.23
N PRO A 161 -4.47 -18.10 12.58
CA PRO A 161 -4.15 -17.03 11.66
C PRO A 161 -2.64 -16.94 11.43
N HIS A 162 -2.22 -16.62 10.19
CA HIS A 162 -0.80 -16.47 9.89
C HIS A 162 -0.45 -15.24 9.05
N ALA A 163 -1.41 -14.60 8.39
CA ALA A 163 -1.16 -13.42 7.56
C ALA A 163 -2.37 -12.49 7.44
N PHE A 164 -2.11 -11.24 7.08
CA PHE A 164 -3.13 -10.30 6.63
C PHE A 164 -3.06 -10.12 5.12
N GLY A 165 -4.22 -10.04 4.47
CA GLY A 165 -4.37 -9.66 3.07
C GLY A 165 -5.35 -8.51 2.92
N SER A 166 -5.13 -7.65 1.91
CA SER A 166 -6.08 -6.60 1.55
C SER A 166 -6.44 -6.70 0.08
N ASP A 167 -7.72 -6.61 -0.26
CA ASP A 167 -8.20 -6.51 -1.63
C ASP A 167 -8.37 -5.03 -2.07
N GLY A 168 -7.91 -4.08 -1.23
CA GLY A 168 -8.06 -2.65 -1.41
C GLY A 168 -9.42 -2.10 -0.99
N LEU A 169 -10.37 -2.96 -0.60
CA LEU A 169 -11.67 -2.60 -0.02
C LEU A 169 -11.88 -3.21 1.36
N ARG A 170 -11.24 -4.34 1.64
CA ARG A 170 -11.39 -5.12 2.86
C ARG A 170 -10.07 -5.69 3.30
N TRP A 171 -9.94 -5.80 4.62
CA TRP A 171 -8.87 -6.57 5.24
C TRP A 171 -9.34 -7.98 5.56
N HIS A 172 -8.52 -8.94 5.23
CA HIS A 172 -8.70 -10.36 5.49
C HIS A 172 -7.61 -10.87 6.41
N VAL A 173 -7.96 -11.85 7.23
CA VAL A 173 -7.00 -12.72 7.90
C VAL A 173 -6.94 -14.03 7.16
N ARG A 174 -5.78 -14.42 6.68
CA ARG A 174 -5.51 -15.74 6.14
C ARG A 174 -5.20 -16.68 7.29
N ALA A 175 -5.95 -17.78 7.39
CA ALA A 175 -5.87 -18.69 8.52
C ALA A 175 -6.19 -20.14 8.13
N PHE A 176 -5.61 -21.09 8.84
CA PHE A 176 -6.10 -22.46 8.84
C PHE A 176 -7.38 -22.53 9.67
N CYS A 177 -8.46 -22.98 9.04
CA CYS A 177 -9.75 -23.22 9.70
C CYS A 177 -9.82 -24.64 10.22
N HIS A 178 -9.86 -24.83 11.52
CA HIS A 178 -9.91 -26.19 12.11
C HIS A 178 -11.24 -26.89 11.83
N LEU A 179 -12.33 -26.13 11.59
CA LEU A 179 -13.64 -26.72 11.27
C LEU A 179 -13.71 -27.28 9.84
N ASP A 180 -13.02 -26.61 8.90
CA ASP A 180 -13.03 -26.98 7.50
C ASP A 180 -11.75 -27.68 7.06
N GLU A 181 -10.78 -27.81 7.97
CA GLU A 181 -9.44 -28.38 7.74
C GLU A 181 -8.73 -27.79 6.49
N ALA A 182 -8.90 -26.48 6.30
CA ALA A 182 -8.40 -25.78 5.11
C ALA A 182 -7.96 -24.35 5.41
N TYR A 183 -7.05 -23.81 4.59
CA TYR A 183 -6.66 -22.41 4.65
C TYR A 183 -7.74 -21.56 3.95
N LYS A 184 -8.19 -20.52 4.66
CA LYS A 184 -9.27 -19.62 4.22
C LYS A 184 -8.99 -18.18 4.61
N ASP A 185 -9.69 -17.27 3.92
CA ASP A 185 -9.68 -15.85 4.24
C ASP A 185 -10.90 -15.49 5.09
N PHE A 186 -10.65 -14.85 6.21
CA PHE A 186 -11.68 -14.34 7.11
C PHE A 186 -11.68 -12.81 7.05
N ILE A 187 -12.81 -12.20 6.70
CA ILE A 187 -12.94 -10.74 6.68
C ILE A 187 -12.93 -10.22 8.10
N LEU A 188 -11.95 -9.37 8.43
CA LEU A 188 -11.75 -8.86 9.80
C LEU A 188 -12.99 -8.20 10.39
N SER A 189 -13.71 -7.40 9.60
CA SER A 189 -14.94 -6.73 10.07
C SER A 189 -16.12 -7.66 10.38
N ARG A 190 -15.99 -8.96 10.09
CA ARG A 190 -16.97 -10.00 10.43
C ARG A 190 -16.56 -10.85 11.63
N CYS A 191 -15.37 -10.60 12.18
CA CYS A 191 -14.93 -11.20 13.44
C CYS A 191 -15.47 -10.33 14.58
N GLU A 192 -16.51 -10.82 15.25
CA GLU A 192 -17.19 -10.04 16.29
C GLU A 192 -16.46 -10.15 17.64
N ASP A 193 -15.87 -11.32 17.93
CA ASP A 193 -15.19 -11.60 19.19
C ASP A 193 -14.14 -12.70 19.01
N ILE A 194 -13.19 -12.78 19.98
CA ILE A 194 -12.09 -13.78 20.02
C ILE A 194 -11.98 -14.30 21.45
N ARG A 195 -11.79 -15.61 21.59
CA ARG A 195 -11.58 -16.29 22.88
C ARG A 195 -10.75 -17.55 22.72
N ASN A 196 -10.42 -18.17 23.86
CA ASN A 196 -9.84 -19.51 23.97
C ASN A 196 -8.61 -19.72 23.08
N GLU A 197 -7.57 -18.90 23.30
CA GLU A 197 -6.27 -19.09 22.67
C GLU A 197 -5.74 -20.51 22.92
N GLY A 198 -4.99 -21.05 21.96
CA GLY A 198 -4.48 -22.40 22.03
C GLY A 198 -3.39 -22.69 20.99
N PRO A 199 -2.91 -23.93 20.93
CA PRO A 199 -1.87 -24.31 19.98
C PRO A 199 -2.34 -24.19 18.53
N ALA A 200 -1.39 -23.96 17.61
CA ALA A 200 -1.64 -23.93 16.19
C ALA A 200 -2.12 -25.30 15.68
N GLY A 201 -3.04 -25.32 14.74
CA GLY A 201 -3.52 -26.54 14.06
C GLY A 201 -3.00 -26.71 12.64
N GLY A 202 -2.46 -25.64 12.04
CA GLY A 202 -1.81 -25.65 10.73
C GLY A 202 -0.67 -24.65 10.70
N LEU A 203 0.38 -24.95 9.94
CA LEU A 203 1.54 -24.07 9.83
C LEU A 203 1.41 -23.14 8.64
N ASP A 204 1.96 -21.94 8.75
CA ASP A 204 2.03 -20.94 7.67
C ASP A 204 2.70 -21.48 6.40
N ILE A 205 3.71 -22.36 6.55
CA ILE A 205 4.43 -22.98 5.45
C ILE A 205 3.56 -23.96 4.63
N ASP A 206 2.51 -24.52 5.22
CA ASP A 206 1.63 -25.49 4.56
C ASP A 206 0.57 -24.82 3.68
N ASP A 207 0.38 -23.51 3.81
CA ASP A 207 -0.53 -22.76 2.97
C ASP A 207 0.07 -22.50 1.58
N LYS A 208 -0.10 -23.46 0.69
CA LYS A 208 0.44 -23.41 -0.67
C LYS A 208 -0.07 -22.20 -1.45
N ASP A 209 -1.35 -21.86 -1.32
CA ASP A 209 -1.95 -20.74 -2.04
C ASP A 209 -1.40 -19.38 -1.58
N TRP A 210 -1.03 -19.28 -0.30
CA TRP A 210 -0.39 -18.07 0.22
C TRP A 210 1.09 -17.99 -0.13
N ASN A 211 1.78 -19.12 -0.12
CA ASN A 211 3.24 -19.18 -0.32
C ASN A 211 3.67 -19.29 -1.79
N SER A 212 2.73 -19.54 -2.71
CA SER A 212 2.99 -19.61 -4.14
C SER A 212 2.43 -18.38 -4.87
N PHE A 213 3.07 -18.06 -6.00
CA PHE A 213 2.73 -16.92 -6.84
C PHE A 213 2.41 -17.37 -8.24
N PHE A 214 1.40 -16.76 -8.82
CA PHE A 214 1.08 -16.83 -10.23
C PHE A 214 1.56 -15.54 -10.90
N GLU A 215 2.24 -15.65 -12.05
CA GLU A 215 2.60 -14.49 -12.84
C GLU A 215 1.43 -14.10 -13.75
N VAL A 216 0.77 -12.99 -13.42
CA VAL A 216 -0.24 -12.37 -14.28
C VAL A 216 0.46 -11.46 -15.28
N ILE A 217 0.18 -11.63 -16.56
CA ILE A 217 0.71 -10.79 -17.64
C ILE A 217 -0.44 -9.92 -18.16
N LEU A 218 -0.36 -8.61 -17.92
CA LEU A 218 -1.32 -7.65 -18.47
C LEU A 218 -0.74 -7.01 -19.72
N CYS A 219 -1.59 -6.79 -20.72
CA CYS A 219 -1.28 -6.04 -21.92
C CYS A 219 -2.42 -5.07 -22.27
N PRO A 220 -2.18 -4.06 -23.14
CA PRO A 220 -3.24 -3.20 -23.64
C PRO A 220 -4.29 -4.02 -24.39
N ASN A 221 -5.56 -3.66 -24.22
CA ASN A 221 -6.65 -4.34 -24.92
C ASN A 221 -6.43 -4.27 -26.45
N PRO A 222 -6.38 -5.41 -27.16
CA PRO A 222 -6.14 -5.42 -28.61
C PRO A 222 -7.16 -4.68 -29.45
N ALA A 223 -8.39 -4.50 -28.95
CA ALA A 223 -9.46 -3.77 -29.61
C ALA A 223 -9.28 -2.24 -29.59
N LEU A 224 -8.31 -1.72 -28.83
CA LEU A 224 -7.93 -0.31 -28.82
C LEU A 224 -7.11 0.04 -30.06
N SER A 225 -7.18 1.32 -30.50
CA SER A 225 -6.30 1.84 -31.55
C SER A 225 -4.83 1.79 -31.12
N GLU A 226 -3.91 1.86 -32.08
CA GLU A 226 -2.47 1.83 -31.77
C GLU A 226 -2.04 2.97 -30.83
N SER A 227 -2.58 4.18 -31.04
CA SER A 227 -2.30 5.33 -30.16
C SER A 227 -2.80 5.10 -28.74
N GLN A 228 -4.02 4.57 -28.59
CA GLN A 228 -4.59 4.24 -27.28
C GLN A 228 -3.79 3.15 -26.57
N ARG A 229 -3.37 2.11 -27.30
CA ARG A 229 -2.51 1.05 -26.72
C ARG A 229 -1.17 1.59 -26.22
N ARG A 230 -0.56 2.55 -26.95
CA ARG A 230 0.66 3.21 -26.49
C ARG A 230 0.42 4.01 -25.20
N THR A 231 -0.69 4.73 -25.12
CA THR A 231 -1.05 5.48 -23.91
C THR A 231 -1.25 4.52 -22.71
N VAL A 232 -2.00 3.44 -22.88
CA VAL A 232 -2.18 2.42 -21.83
C VAL A 232 -0.85 1.82 -21.39
N ALA A 233 0.05 1.54 -22.33
CA ALA A 233 1.36 1.01 -21.99
C ALA A 233 2.20 1.99 -21.13
N LEU A 234 2.08 3.29 -21.39
CA LEU A 234 2.71 4.33 -20.55
C LEU A 234 2.06 4.41 -19.17
N ASP A 235 0.72 4.44 -19.09
CA ASP A 235 -0.04 4.53 -17.84
C ASP A 235 0.30 3.40 -16.86
N TYR A 236 0.52 2.20 -17.38
CA TYR A 236 0.84 1.01 -16.59
C TYR A 236 2.34 0.72 -16.53
N ALA A 237 3.20 1.65 -16.97
CA ALA A 237 4.66 1.48 -17.03
C ALA A 237 5.09 0.13 -17.66
N MET A 238 4.42 -0.26 -18.75
CA MET A 238 4.67 -1.53 -19.44
C MET A 238 6.01 -1.51 -20.16
N THR A 239 6.74 -2.62 -20.06
CA THR A 239 7.93 -2.88 -20.86
C THR A 239 7.54 -3.84 -21.97
N ASP A 240 7.90 -3.51 -23.23
CA ASP A 240 7.51 -4.27 -24.42
C ASP A 240 5.98 -4.53 -24.51
N GLY A 241 5.20 -3.51 -24.10
CA GLY A 241 3.74 -3.57 -24.12
C GLY A 241 3.13 -4.51 -23.07
N LYS A 242 3.86 -4.90 -22.04
CA LYS A 242 3.41 -5.82 -20.99
C LYS A 242 3.84 -5.37 -19.61
N VAL A 243 3.02 -5.68 -18.61
CA VAL A 243 3.41 -5.64 -17.20
C VAL A 243 3.20 -7.04 -16.60
N ARG A 244 4.23 -7.53 -15.90
CA ARG A 244 4.22 -8.83 -15.22
C ARG A 244 4.09 -8.63 -13.73
N MET A 245 3.13 -9.31 -13.13
CA MET A 245 2.81 -9.15 -11.71
C MET A 245 2.75 -10.52 -11.03
N ALA A 246 3.59 -10.72 -10.03
CA ALA A 246 3.54 -11.92 -9.20
C ALA A 246 2.43 -11.74 -8.14
N ILE A 247 1.34 -12.46 -8.28
CA ILE A 247 0.18 -12.43 -7.39
C ILE A 247 0.10 -13.77 -6.65
N ARG A 248 -0.06 -13.72 -5.32
CA ARG A 248 -0.31 -14.95 -4.54
C ARG A 248 -1.58 -15.66 -5.03
N TYR A 249 -1.54 -16.98 -5.15
CA TYR A 249 -2.73 -17.75 -5.55
C TYR A 249 -3.95 -17.42 -4.68
N ALA A 250 -3.77 -17.29 -3.37
CA ALA A 250 -4.83 -16.87 -2.44
C ALA A 250 -5.47 -15.52 -2.77
N MET A 251 -4.78 -14.65 -3.51
CA MET A 251 -5.23 -13.30 -3.85
C MET A 251 -5.76 -13.15 -5.28
N LEU A 252 -5.63 -14.18 -6.13
CA LEU A 252 -6.00 -14.11 -7.56
C LEU A 252 -7.49 -13.77 -7.76
N TYR A 253 -8.38 -14.35 -6.94
CA TYR A 253 -9.80 -14.05 -6.99
C TYR A 253 -10.09 -12.56 -6.75
N TYR A 254 -9.46 -11.97 -5.74
CA TYR A 254 -9.63 -10.55 -5.42
C TYR A 254 -9.04 -9.66 -6.50
N PHE A 255 -7.89 -10.03 -7.04
CA PHE A 255 -7.27 -9.35 -8.18
C PHE A 255 -8.19 -9.31 -9.39
N GLN A 256 -8.78 -10.47 -9.76
CA GLN A 256 -9.76 -10.56 -10.85
C GLN A 256 -10.94 -9.61 -10.63
N LYS A 257 -11.52 -9.62 -9.42
CA LYS A 257 -12.67 -8.78 -9.09
C LYS A 257 -12.31 -7.29 -9.07
N ARG A 258 -11.15 -6.95 -8.53
CA ARG A 258 -10.67 -5.56 -8.44
C ARG A 258 -10.50 -4.92 -9.80
N LEU A 259 -9.94 -5.62 -10.75
CA LEU A 259 -9.74 -5.14 -12.12
C LEU A 259 -10.89 -5.49 -13.06
N ARG A 260 -11.99 -6.06 -12.55
CA ARG A 260 -13.16 -6.46 -13.34
C ARG A 260 -12.81 -7.38 -14.52
N LEU A 261 -11.83 -8.26 -14.33
CA LEU A 261 -11.35 -9.15 -15.38
C LEU A 261 -12.34 -10.28 -15.72
N ASP A 262 -13.35 -10.47 -14.88
CA ASP A 262 -14.46 -11.43 -15.04
C ASP A 262 -15.61 -10.92 -15.94
N VAL A 263 -15.59 -9.63 -16.29
CA VAL A 263 -16.62 -9.03 -17.14
C VAL A 263 -16.26 -9.16 -18.61
N ASN A 264 -17.09 -9.83 -19.38
CA ASN A 264 -16.82 -10.13 -20.81
C ASN A 264 -17.15 -8.96 -21.75
N SER A 265 -16.81 -7.72 -21.35
CA SER A 265 -17.10 -6.49 -22.10
C SER A 265 -15.93 -6.00 -22.94
N ALA A 266 -14.87 -6.81 -23.09
CA ALA A 266 -13.65 -6.39 -23.77
C ALA A 266 -13.86 -6.04 -25.25
N ALA A 267 -14.84 -6.67 -25.91
CA ALA A 267 -15.13 -6.44 -27.34
C ALA A 267 -16.05 -5.24 -27.55
N ASP A 268 -17.01 -5.00 -26.64
CA ASP A 268 -18.06 -4.00 -26.86
C ASP A 268 -17.64 -2.59 -26.41
N ARG A 269 -16.76 -2.47 -25.42
CA ARG A 269 -16.27 -1.19 -24.88
C ARG A 269 -14.82 -1.28 -24.42
N PRO A 270 -13.87 -1.35 -25.35
CA PRO A 270 -12.46 -1.53 -25.01
C PRO A 270 -11.88 -0.39 -24.14
N ALA A 271 -12.43 0.81 -24.21
CA ALA A 271 -12.00 1.95 -23.37
C ALA A 271 -12.37 1.77 -21.89
N GLU A 272 -13.44 1.02 -21.57
CA GLU A 272 -13.80 0.69 -20.19
C GLU A 272 -12.94 -0.42 -19.58
N LYS A 273 -12.24 -1.18 -20.45
CA LYS A 273 -11.34 -2.26 -20.08
C LYS A 273 -10.02 -2.11 -20.84
N PRO A 274 -9.21 -1.11 -20.50
CA PRO A 274 -8.01 -0.76 -21.27
C PRO A 274 -6.92 -1.81 -21.21
N VAL A 275 -6.93 -2.66 -20.17
CA VAL A 275 -5.97 -3.77 -20.01
C VAL A 275 -6.69 -5.12 -19.99
N VAL A 276 -6.02 -6.14 -20.52
CA VAL A 276 -6.48 -7.53 -20.51
C VAL A 276 -5.36 -8.45 -20.01
N VAL A 277 -5.73 -9.63 -19.54
CA VAL A 277 -4.76 -10.67 -19.17
C VAL A 277 -4.34 -11.42 -20.43
N GLU A 278 -3.05 -11.38 -20.75
CA GLU A 278 -2.52 -12.09 -21.93
C GLU A 278 -2.54 -13.60 -21.73
N ASN A 279 -2.08 -14.09 -20.57
CA ASN A 279 -2.09 -15.52 -20.21
C ASN A 279 -3.42 -15.93 -19.55
N TRP A 280 -4.54 -15.59 -20.21
CA TRP A 280 -5.89 -15.73 -19.65
C TRP A 280 -6.28 -17.18 -19.30
N GLU A 281 -5.94 -18.16 -20.13
CA GLU A 281 -6.35 -19.55 -19.89
C GLU A 281 -5.62 -20.13 -18.67
N GLU A 282 -4.34 -19.85 -18.52
CA GLU A 282 -3.56 -20.22 -17.33
C GLU A 282 -4.09 -19.50 -16.10
N PHE A 283 -4.37 -18.18 -16.21
CA PHE A 283 -4.94 -17.38 -15.13
C PHE A 283 -6.29 -17.94 -14.67
N LYS A 284 -7.19 -18.24 -15.60
CA LYS A 284 -8.50 -18.83 -15.30
C LYS A 284 -8.37 -20.20 -14.62
N SER A 285 -7.41 -21.00 -15.03
CA SER A 285 -7.13 -22.31 -14.42
C SER A 285 -6.52 -22.20 -13.02
N ALA A 286 -5.79 -21.11 -12.74
CA ALA A 286 -5.17 -20.82 -11.45
C ALA A 286 -6.15 -20.23 -10.43
N LEU A 287 -7.30 -19.70 -10.87
CA LEU A 287 -8.31 -19.16 -9.96
C LEU A 287 -8.85 -20.28 -9.04
N PRO A 288 -9.01 -20.00 -7.74
CA PRO A 288 -9.67 -20.94 -6.85
C PRO A 288 -11.05 -21.27 -7.43
N ARG A 289 -11.33 -22.55 -7.55
CA ARG A 289 -12.70 -22.96 -7.89
C ARG A 289 -13.60 -22.38 -6.81
N VAL A 290 -14.42 -21.39 -7.18
CA VAL A 290 -15.43 -20.82 -6.28
C VAL A 290 -16.33 -21.98 -5.87
N GLY A 291 -15.88 -22.64 -4.79
CA GLY A 291 -16.53 -23.83 -4.29
C GLY A 291 -17.61 -23.43 -3.33
N THR A 292 -18.53 -24.05 -3.51
CA THR A 292 -19.47 -24.81 -2.68
C THR A 292 -19.38 -24.50 -1.17
#